data_a3637d884f6057bdf7aaa49c8299b6af
#
_entry.id   a3637d884f6057bdf7aaa49c8299b6af
#
_cell.length_a   1.000
_cell.length_b   1.000
_cell.length_c   1.000
_cell.angle_alpha   90.00
_cell.angle_beta   90.00
_cell.angle_gamma   90.00
#
_symmetry.space_group_name_H-M   'P 1'
#
loop_
_entity.id
_entity.type
_entity.pdbx_description
1 polymer ?
#
loop_
_entity_poly.entity_id
_entity_poly.type
_entity_poly.pdbx_seq_one_letter_code
_entity_poly.pdbx_strand_id
1 'polypeptide(L)'
;MEQIIQHIRKRLTPAYEAGEATAIAYLLMEKKYGLSKVDILTGKRPELTDEGQREFETMLDRLAGMEPIQYVLGIAEFDGFDLRVSPAVLIPRPETEELVEWIADDIKHSGNMCPSILDIGTGSGCIPIALARRFPEAGISACDISEAALKTAKENAERLKVDVDFFLADALDTESMAGRGKKYDIIVSNPPYVCEDEKKDMEKNVLEHEPHSALFVPDNDPLMFYRAIAVAGKSMLKEGGSIYFEINRRFPDEMTALMNSLGYSETEYRNDMFGNPRMVHAKL
;
A
#
# COMPACT_ATOMS: atom_id res chain seq x y z
N MET A 1 20.62 22.94 -19.97
CA MET A 1 19.25 22.53 -19.67
C MET A 1 19.15 21.05 -19.32
N GLU A 2 19.64 20.21 -20.18
CA GLU A 2 19.67 18.76 -20.03
C GLU A 2 20.73 18.21 -19.06
N GLN A 3 21.66 19.05 -18.57
CA GLN A 3 22.85 18.52 -17.88
C GLN A 3 22.55 17.74 -16.60
N ILE A 4 21.60 18.20 -15.75
CA ILE A 4 21.27 17.48 -14.50
C ILE A 4 20.50 16.19 -14.80
N ILE A 5 19.51 16.24 -15.69
CA ILE A 5 18.77 15.03 -16.11
C ILE A 5 19.71 14.06 -16.84
N GLN A 6 20.60 14.57 -17.69
CA GLN A 6 21.62 13.73 -18.35
C GLN A 6 22.61 13.13 -17.35
N HIS A 7 23.02 13.89 -16.32
CA HIS A 7 23.88 13.40 -15.26
C HIS A 7 23.20 12.24 -14.50
N ILE A 8 21.95 12.44 -14.03
CA ILE A 8 21.17 11.39 -13.37
C ILE A 8 21.01 10.17 -14.29
N ARG A 9 20.55 10.37 -15.52
CA ARG A 9 20.39 9.27 -16.48
C ARG A 9 21.67 8.48 -16.68
N LYS A 10 22.81 9.16 -16.88
CA LYS A 10 24.11 8.49 -17.06
C LYS A 10 24.48 7.61 -15.86
N ARG A 11 24.14 8.06 -14.64
CA ARG A 11 24.38 7.27 -13.40
C ARG A 11 23.46 6.06 -13.31
N LEU A 12 22.19 6.19 -13.76
CA LEU A 12 21.15 5.17 -13.61
C LEU A 12 21.09 4.18 -14.78
N THR A 13 21.50 4.54 -15.99
CA THR A 13 21.44 3.66 -17.20
C THR A 13 22.10 2.27 -17.03
N PRO A 14 23.13 2.06 -16.20
CA PRO A 14 23.62 0.70 -15.93
C PRO A 14 22.60 -0.22 -15.24
N ALA A 15 21.66 0.34 -14.48
CA ALA A 15 20.67 -0.39 -13.68
C ALA A 15 19.24 -0.31 -14.24
N TYR A 16 18.90 0.76 -14.97
CA TYR A 16 17.56 1.04 -15.47
C TYR A 16 17.55 1.26 -16.99
N GLU A 17 16.43 0.97 -17.62
CA GLU A 17 16.21 1.38 -19.01
C GLU A 17 16.18 2.91 -19.15
N ALA A 18 16.54 3.41 -20.34
CA ALA A 18 16.69 4.85 -20.56
C ALA A 18 15.39 5.66 -20.30
N GLY A 19 14.23 5.06 -20.57
CA GLY A 19 12.92 5.66 -20.28
C GLY A 19 12.67 5.78 -18.79
N GLU A 20 12.89 4.71 -18.05
CA GLU A 20 12.72 4.62 -16.61
C GLU A 20 13.72 5.53 -15.88
N ALA A 21 15.00 5.49 -16.23
CA ALA A 21 16.00 6.40 -15.68
C ALA A 21 15.63 7.88 -15.87
N THR A 22 14.92 8.20 -16.98
CA THR A 22 14.42 9.55 -17.24
C THR A 22 13.23 9.88 -16.34
N ALA A 23 12.29 8.96 -16.14
CA ALA A 23 11.15 9.13 -15.25
C ALA A 23 11.61 9.34 -13.80
N ILE A 24 12.54 8.50 -13.32
CA ILE A 24 13.17 8.61 -12.00
C ILE A 24 13.84 10.00 -11.84
N ALA A 25 14.58 10.46 -12.86
CA ALA A 25 15.24 11.76 -12.80
C ALA A 25 14.24 12.92 -12.63
N TYR A 26 13.14 12.92 -13.37
CA TYR A 26 12.11 13.96 -13.22
C TYR A 26 11.40 13.87 -11.87
N LEU A 27 11.04 12.68 -11.42
CA LEU A 27 10.39 12.47 -10.14
C LEU A 27 11.27 12.92 -8.97
N LEU A 28 12.58 12.59 -9.01
CA LEU A 28 13.56 13.07 -8.03
C LEU A 28 13.61 14.61 -7.98
N MET A 29 13.67 15.26 -9.14
CA MET A 29 13.73 16.71 -9.21
C MET A 29 12.44 17.37 -8.71
N GLU A 30 11.31 16.79 -9.03
CA GLU A 30 10.01 17.31 -8.62
C GLU A 30 9.78 17.14 -7.11
N LYS A 31 9.89 15.92 -6.60
CA LYS A 31 9.56 15.61 -5.20
C LYS A 31 10.61 16.13 -4.20
N LYS A 32 11.90 16.12 -4.56
CA LYS A 32 12.97 16.60 -3.66
C LYS A 32 13.21 18.10 -3.74
N TYR A 33 13.13 18.67 -4.95
CA TYR A 33 13.54 20.07 -5.19
C TYR A 33 12.39 20.98 -5.66
N GLY A 34 11.16 20.43 -5.82
CA GLY A 34 10.00 21.21 -6.26
C GLY A 34 10.09 21.72 -7.70
N LEU A 35 10.95 21.11 -8.53
CA LEU A 35 11.18 21.52 -9.90
C LEU A 35 10.33 20.69 -10.88
N SER A 36 9.29 21.30 -11.43
CA SER A 36 8.48 20.67 -12.46
C SER A 36 9.29 20.39 -13.75
N LYS A 37 8.79 19.50 -14.58
CA LYS A 37 9.37 19.23 -15.90
C LYS A 37 9.55 20.51 -16.72
N VAL A 38 8.59 21.45 -16.64
CA VAL A 38 8.68 22.76 -17.34
C VAL A 38 9.81 23.60 -16.77
N ASP A 39 9.97 23.67 -15.44
CA ASP A 39 11.07 24.40 -14.80
C ASP A 39 12.42 23.88 -15.27
N ILE A 40 12.58 22.56 -15.33
CA ILE A 40 13.83 21.92 -15.80
C ILE A 40 14.09 22.25 -17.27
N LEU A 41 13.07 22.14 -18.13
CA LEU A 41 13.19 22.46 -19.56
C LEU A 41 13.48 23.93 -19.82
N THR A 42 13.01 24.83 -18.97
CA THR A 42 13.31 26.28 -19.04
C THR A 42 14.63 26.67 -18.41
N GLY A 43 15.40 25.71 -17.87
CA GLY A 43 16.77 25.91 -17.39
C GLY A 43 16.89 26.16 -15.89
N LYS A 44 15.80 26.06 -15.12
CA LYS A 44 15.89 26.11 -13.65
C LYS A 44 16.70 24.92 -13.13
N ARG A 45 17.44 25.16 -12.06
CA ARG A 45 18.26 24.15 -11.38
C ARG A 45 18.08 24.32 -9.86
N PRO A 46 18.24 23.22 -9.08
CA PRO A 46 18.29 23.36 -7.63
C PRO A 46 19.55 24.13 -7.24
N GLU A 47 19.43 25.03 -6.29
CA GLU A 47 20.58 25.64 -5.64
C GLU A 47 21.06 24.70 -4.54
N LEU A 48 22.16 24.01 -4.76
CA LEU A 48 22.71 23.05 -3.82
C LEU A 48 23.90 23.65 -3.09
N THR A 49 23.86 23.56 -1.77
CA THR A 49 25.05 23.73 -0.93
C THR A 49 25.99 22.53 -1.08
N ASP A 50 27.21 22.60 -0.56
CA ASP A 50 28.14 21.47 -0.57
C ASP A 50 27.56 20.22 0.13
N GLU A 51 26.76 20.43 1.17
CA GLU A 51 26.02 19.33 1.85
C GLU A 51 24.90 18.80 0.97
N GLY A 52 24.10 19.66 0.36
CA GLY A 52 23.04 19.27 -0.58
C GLY A 52 23.58 18.50 -1.79
N GLN A 53 24.77 18.86 -2.27
CA GLN A 53 25.43 18.11 -3.35
C GLN A 53 25.84 16.70 -2.89
N ARG A 54 26.37 16.54 -1.69
CA ARG A 54 26.69 15.23 -1.14
C ARG A 54 25.44 14.37 -0.93
N GLU A 55 24.38 14.95 -0.39
CA GLU A 55 23.09 14.28 -0.26
C GLU A 55 22.57 13.81 -1.62
N PHE A 56 22.60 14.69 -2.62
CA PHE A 56 22.17 14.35 -3.99
C PHE A 56 22.95 13.17 -4.59
N GLU A 57 24.29 13.18 -4.49
CA GLU A 57 25.11 12.06 -4.97
C GLU A 57 24.82 10.76 -4.20
N THR A 58 24.59 10.84 -2.88
CA THR A 58 24.17 9.69 -2.06
C THR A 58 22.84 9.11 -2.55
N MET A 59 21.87 9.97 -2.88
CA MET A 59 20.59 9.53 -3.46
C MET A 59 20.79 8.83 -4.81
N LEU A 60 21.68 9.35 -5.65
CA LEU A 60 22.02 8.71 -6.93
C LEU A 60 22.70 7.34 -6.75
N ASP A 61 23.56 7.19 -5.74
CA ASP A 61 24.19 5.91 -5.44
C ASP A 61 23.16 4.87 -4.96
N ARG A 62 22.21 5.27 -4.11
CA ARG A 62 21.10 4.40 -3.67
C ARG A 62 20.24 3.97 -4.87
N LEU A 63 19.85 4.89 -5.73
CA LEU A 63 19.10 4.60 -6.95
C LEU A 63 19.90 3.69 -7.89
N ALA A 64 21.18 3.93 -8.11
CA ALA A 64 22.03 3.06 -8.91
C ALA A 64 22.18 1.64 -8.31
N GLY A 65 21.99 1.50 -7.00
CA GLY A 65 21.84 0.23 -6.28
C GLY A 65 20.44 -0.38 -6.37
N MET A 66 19.57 0.10 -7.24
CA MET A 66 18.20 -0.39 -7.45
C MET A 66 17.26 -0.17 -6.25
N GLU A 67 17.64 0.67 -5.28
CA GLU A 67 16.71 1.01 -4.20
C GLU A 67 15.52 1.81 -4.76
N PRO A 68 14.26 1.44 -4.41
CA PRO A 68 13.07 2.14 -4.91
C PRO A 68 13.13 3.64 -4.64
N ILE A 69 12.78 4.45 -5.64
CA ILE A 69 12.83 5.91 -5.52
C ILE A 69 11.97 6.41 -4.35
N GLN A 70 10.88 5.72 -4.04
CA GLN A 70 10.02 6.06 -2.91
C GLN A 70 10.78 5.96 -1.57
N TYR A 71 11.62 4.94 -1.40
CA TYR A 71 12.46 4.82 -0.20
C TYR A 71 13.61 5.82 -0.19
N VAL A 72 14.19 6.11 -1.36
CA VAL A 72 15.23 7.14 -1.49
C VAL A 72 14.70 8.52 -1.12
N LEU A 73 13.48 8.85 -1.54
CA LEU A 73 12.77 10.10 -1.21
C LEU A 73 12.12 10.08 0.17
N GLY A 74 11.86 8.88 0.74
CA GLY A 74 11.11 8.70 1.98
C GLY A 74 9.61 8.98 1.84
N ILE A 75 9.09 9.09 0.61
CA ILE A 75 7.68 9.36 0.32
C ILE A 75 7.18 8.52 -0.86
N ALA A 76 5.89 8.17 -0.81
CA ALA A 76 5.14 7.58 -1.92
C ALA A 76 3.80 8.32 -2.07
N GLU A 77 3.40 8.58 -3.29
CA GLU A 77 2.08 9.15 -3.59
C GLU A 77 1.02 8.05 -3.53
N PHE A 78 -0.13 8.34 -2.93
CA PHE A 78 -1.28 7.46 -2.85
C PHE A 78 -2.55 8.31 -2.72
N ASP A 79 -3.57 8.02 -3.51
CA ASP A 79 -4.88 8.70 -3.47
C ASP A 79 -4.76 10.25 -3.47
N GLY A 80 -3.80 10.78 -4.25
CA GLY A 80 -3.55 12.22 -4.41
C GLY A 80 -2.85 12.90 -3.22
N PHE A 81 -2.25 12.14 -2.32
CA PHE A 81 -1.42 12.67 -1.23
C PHE A 81 -0.14 11.87 -1.02
N ASP A 82 0.89 12.52 -0.49
CA ASP A 82 2.15 11.87 -0.18
C ASP A 82 2.08 11.18 1.19
N LEU A 83 2.53 9.91 1.26
CA LEU A 83 2.76 9.15 2.49
C LEU A 83 4.26 9.02 2.75
N ARG A 84 4.68 9.08 4.01
CA ARG A 84 6.01 8.64 4.40
C ARG A 84 6.12 7.14 4.25
N VAL A 85 7.22 6.69 3.66
CA VAL A 85 7.55 5.27 3.51
C VAL A 85 9.01 5.02 3.86
N SER A 86 9.30 3.80 4.26
CA SER A 86 10.64 3.29 4.55
C SER A 86 10.66 1.79 4.29
N PRO A 87 11.83 1.12 4.31
CA PRO A 87 11.90 -0.34 4.19
C PRO A 87 11.12 -1.14 5.25
N ALA A 88 10.50 -0.46 6.22
CA ALA A 88 9.63 -1.09 7.21
C ALA A 88 8.18 -1.34 6.70
N VAL A 89 7.78 -0.75 5.58
CA VAL A 89 6.43 -0.83 5.04
C VAL A 89 6.45 -1.09 3.53
N LEU A 90 5.47 -1.81 3.03
CA LEU A 90 5.25 -1.95 1.58
C LEU A 90 5.00 -0.57 0.97
N ILE A 91 5.60 -0.30 -0.20
CA ILE A 91 5.27 0.89 -0.98
C ILE A 91 3.81 0.76 -1.47
N PRO A 92 2.93 1.74 -1.17
CA PRO A 92 1.55 1.72 -1.65
C PRO A 92 1.46 1.52 -3.17
N ARG A 93 0.52 0.68 -3.61
CA ARG A 93 0.33 0.33 -5.03
C ARG A 93 -0.92 1.01 -5.60
N PRO A 94 -0.91 1.36 -6.90
CA PRO A 94 -2.10 1.93 -7.56
C PRO A 94 -3.34 1.02 -7.47
N GLU A 95 -3.16 -0.30 -7.52
CA GLU A 95 -4.26 -1.27 -7.40
C GLU A 95 -4.95 -1.19 -6.03
N THR A 96 -4.20 -0.81 -4.98
CA THR A 96 -4.77 -0.58 -3.65
C THR A 96 -5.66 0.68 -3.61
N GLU A 97 -5.39 1.68 -4.47
CA GLU A 97 -6.29 2.85 -4.63
C GLU A 97 -7.65 2.43 -5.20
N GLU A 98 -7.67 1.47 -6.13
CA GLU A 98 -8.92 0.93 -6.68
C GLU A 98 -9.74 0.19 -5.62
N LEU A 99 -9.08 -0.53 -4.69
CA LEU A 99 -9.76 -1.14 -3.54
C LEU A 99 -10.40 -0.08 -2.64
N VAL A 100 -9.69 1.01 -2.34
CA VAL A 100 -10.21 2.15 -1.57
C VAL A 100 -11.39 2.79 -2.30
N GLU A 101 -11.32 2.97 -3.61
CA GLU A 101 -12.42 3.53 -4.42
C GLU A 101 -13.66 2.64 -4.38
N TRP A 102 -13.48 1.32 -4.51
CA TRP A 102 -14.61 0.38 -4.40
C TRP A 102 -15.31 0.49 -3.04
N ILE A 103 -14.55 0.47 -1.94
CA ILE A 103 -15.10 0.63 -0.59
C ILE A 103 -15.82 1.97 -0.46
N ALA A 104 -15.24 3.05 -0.98
CA ALA A 104 -15.84 4.38 -0.91
C ALA A 104 -17.16 4.47 -1.67
N ASP A 105 -17.26 3.81 -2.81
CA ASP A 105 -18.51 3.78 -3.59
C ASP A 105 -19.59 2.96 -2.89
N ASP A 106 -19.23 1.82 -2.29
CA ASP A 106 -20.20 1.01 -1.55
C ASP A 106 -20.69 1.72 -0.28
N ILE A 107 -19.84 2.48 0.42
CA ILE A 107 -20.22 3.35 1.54
C ILE A 107 -21.27 4.39 1.07
N LYS A 108 -21.00 5.09 -0.04
CA LYS A 108 -21.92 6.09 -0.60
C LYS A 108 -23.26 5.45 -0.99
N HIS A 109 -23.24 4.27 -1.64
CA HIS A 109 -24.44 3.56 -2.05
C HIS A 109 -25.26 3.03 -0.86
N SER A 110 -24.62 2.61 0.22
CA SER A 110 -25.30 2.16 1.45
C SER A 110 -26.00 3.30 2.21
N GLY A 111 -25.58 4.55 1.98
CA GLY A 111 -26.05 5.72 2.72
C GLY A 111 -25.50 5.84 4.15
N ASN A 112 -24.69 4.88 4.62
CA ASN A 112 -24.03 4.94 5.94
C ASN A 112 -22.70 5.71 5.82
N MET A 113 -22.75 7.03 5.96
CA MET A 113 -21.57 7.90 5.84
C MET A 113 -20.63 7.88 7.06
N CYS A 114 -21.00 7.19 8.13
CA CYS A 114 -20.23 7.07 9.38
C CYS A 114 -19.92 5.60 9.71
N PRO A 115 -19.39 4.80 8.77
CA PRO A 115 -19.13 3.39 9.02
C PRO A 115 -18.00 3.20 10.04
N SER A 116 -18.02 2.07 10.75
CA SER A 116 -16.87 1.59 11.50
C SER A 116 -16.04 0.66 10.60
N ILE A 117 -14.75 0.97 10.42
CA ILE A 117 -13.86 0.29 9.48
C ILE A 117 -12.64 -0.25 10.23
N LEU A 118 -12.19 -1.46 9.86
CA LEU A 118 -10.93 -2.04 10.30
C LEU A 118 -10.06 -2.37 9.11
N ASP A 119 -8.84 -1.82 9.08
CA ASP A 119 -7.78 -2.21 8.16
C ASP A 119 -6.79 -3.16 8.85
N ILE A 120 -6.53 -4.32 8.25
CA ILE A 120 -5.66 -5.37 8.79
C ILE A 120 -4.42 -5.50 7.91
N GLY A 121 -3.21 -5.37 8.51
CA GLY A 121 -1.96 -5.30 7.77
C GLY A 121 -1.75 -3.91 7.16
N THR A 122 -1.89 -2.87 7.98
CA THR A 122 -2.02 -1.48 7.51
C THR A 122 -0.77 -0.91 6.83
N GLY A 123 0.42 -1.46 7.11
CA GLY A 123 1.69 -1.00 6.54
C GLY A 123 1.92 0.50 6.76
N SER A 124 1.94 1.27 5.68
CA SER A 124 2.11 2.73 5.71
C SER A 124 0.88 3.50 6.21
N GLY A 125 -0.26 2.81 6.39
CA GLY A 125 -1.55 3.44 6.71
C GLY A 125 -2.30 3.95 5.47
N CYS A 126 -1.93 3.55 4.27
CA CYS A 126 -2.49 4.10 3.03
C CYS A 126 -4.02 3.93 2.94
N ILE A 127 -4.54 2.73 3.20
CA ILE A 127 -5.97 2.44 3.15
C ILE A 127 -6.76 3.23 4.20
N PRO A 128 -6.47 3.12 5.51
CA PRO A 128 -7.28 3.77 6.54
C PRO A 128 -7.17 5.29 6.46
N ILE A 129 -6.03 5.85 6.07
CA ILE A 129 -5.86 7.30 5.91
C ILE A 129 -6.68 7.81 4.72
N ALA A 130 -6.67 7.11 3.58
CA ALA A 130 -7.48 7.49 2.42
C ALA A 130 -8.97 7.45 2.75
N LEU A 131 -9.44 6.40 3.45
CA LEU A 131 -10.83 6.29 3.90
C LEU A 131 -11.19 7.37 4.93
N ALA A 132 -10.31 7.69 5.91
CA ALA A 132 -10.54 8.75 6.88
C ALA A 132 -10.64 10.14 6.23
N ARG A 133 -9.88 10.41 5.17
CA ARG A 133 -9.97 11.66 4.40
C ARG A 133 -11.27 11.78 3.62
N ARG A 134 -11.76 10.68 3.06
CA ARG A 134 -13.00 10.63 2.29
C ARG A 134 -14.24 10.63 3.17
N PHE A 135 -14.15 10.05 4.38
CA PHE A 135 -15.23 9.91 5.35
C PHE A 135 -14.78 10.36 6.74
N PRO A 136 -14.71 11.68 7.01
CA PRO A 136 -14.17 12.21 8.26
C PRO A 136 -14.95 11.80 9.53
N GLU A 137 -16.21 11.39 9.38
CA GLU A 137 -17.06 10.92 10.49
C GLU A 137 -16.98 9.38 10.69
N ALA A 138 -16.25 8.66 9.84
CA ALA A 138 -16.07 7.22 9.98
C ALA A 138 -15.20 6.88 11.19
N GLY A 139 -15.56 5.83 11.92
CA GLY A 139 -14.75 5.30 13.01
C GLY A 139 -13.70 4.30 12.52
N ILE A 140 -12.49 4.74 12.21
CA ILE A 140 -11.47 3.91 11.57
C ILE A 140 -10.48 3.36 12.60
N SER A 141 -10.25 2.05 12.52
CA SER A 141 -9.20 1.34 13.25
C SER A 141 -8.27 0.65 12.26
N ALA A 142 -6.99 0.50 12.62
CA ALA A 142 -6.03 -0.19 11.80
C ALA A 142 -5.02 -0.97 12.64
N CYS A 143 -4.60 -2.15 12.17
CA CYS A 143 -3.60 -2.94 12.86
C CYS A 143 -2.51 -3.47 11.93
N ASP A 144 -1.38 -3.79 12.54
CA ASP A 144 -0.24 -4.44 11.90
C ASP A 144 0.51 -5.26 12.93
N ILE A 145 1.23 -6.29 12.50
CA ILE A 145 2.13 -7.08 13.33
C ILE A 145 3.45 -6.33 13.60
N SER A 146 3.81 -5.37 12.75
CA SER A 146 5.05 -4.59 12.79
C SER A 146 4.87 -3.28 13.55
N GLU A 147 5.52 -3.13 14.71
CA GLU A 147 5.57 -1.85 15.42
C GLU A 147 6.18 -0.72 14.57
N ALA A 148 7.14 -1.06 13.69
CA ALA A 148 7.77 -0.10 12.80
C ALA A 148 6.79 0.40 11.72
N ALA A 149 5.95 -0.49 11.19
CA ALA A 149 4.87 -0.14 10.28
C ALA A 149 3.84 0.76 10.96
N LEU A 150 3.37 0.37 12.15
CA LEU A 150 2.44 1.18 12.95
C LEU A 150 2.99 2.57 13.29
N LYS A 151 4.30 2.68 13.55
CA LYS A 151 4.94 3.99 13.75
C LYS A 151 4.83 4.84 12.49
N THR A 152 5.16 4.28 11.33
CA THR A 152 5.05 4.98 10.04
C THR A 152 3.60 5.40 9.75
N ALA A 153 2.63 4.50 9.98
CA ALA A 153 1.22 4.80 9.78
C ALA A 153 0.70 5.92 10.70
N LYS A 154 1.08 5.90 11.97
CA LYS A 154 0.75 6.97 12.95
C LYS A 154 1.33 8.32 12.53
N GLU A 155 2.62 8.37 12.15
CA GLU A 155 3.26 9.59 11.66
C GLU A 155 2.56 10.14 10.40
N ASN A 156 2.09 9.26 9.50
CA ASN A 156 1.32 9.65 8.33
C ASN A 156 -0.05 10.22 8.70
N ALA A 157 -0.80 9.57 9.59
CA ALA A 157 -2.10 10.02 10.06
C ALA A 157 -2.01 11.39 10.75
N GLU A 158 -1.02 11.57 11.65
CA GLU A 158 -0.77 12.84 12.31
C GLU A 158 -0.45 13.97 11.32
N ARG A 159 0.45 13.72 10.35
CA ARG A 159 0.83 14.67 9.32
C ARG A 159 -0.35 15.08 8.43
N LEU A 160 -1.23 14.13 8.11
CA LEU A 160 -2.39 14.34 7.27
C LEU A 160 -3.65 14.75 8.07
N LYS A 161 -3.52 14.84 9.41
CA LYS A 161 -4.58 15.30 10.35
C LYS A 161 -5.86 14.48 10.26
N VAL A 162 -5.71 13.16 10.19
CA VAL A 162 -6.82 12.20 10.26
C VAL A 162 -6.75 11.39 11.54
N ASP A 163 -7.92 10.98 12.04
CA ASP A 163 -8.04 10.17 13.24
C ASP A 163 -8.18 8.69 12.86
N VAL A 164 -7.22 7.86 13.31
CA VAL A 164 -7.22 6.41 13.12
C VAL A 164 -6.72 5.74 14.40
N ASP A 165 -7.48 4.77 14.91
CA ASP A 165 -7.13 3.98 16.10
C ASP A 165 -6.17 2.85 15.73
N PHE A 166 -4.85 3.08 15.84
CA PHE A 166 -3.81 2.10 15.52
C PHE A 166 -3.47 1.18 16.69
N PHE A 167 -3.39 -0.13 16.44
CA PHE A 167 -3.01 -1.13 17.44
C PHE A 167 -2.17 -2.27 16.86
N LEU A 168 -1.38 -2.92 17.72
CA LEU A 168 -0.57 -4.07 17.36
C LEU A 168 -1.44 -5.34 17.39
N ALA A 169 -1.44 -6.10 16.29
CA ALA A 169 -2.09 -7.40 16.21
C ALA A 169 -1.50 -8.26 15.10
N ASP A 170 -1.48 -9.57 15.30
CA ASP A 170 -1.15 -10.56 14.28
C ASP A 170 -2.42 -11.00 13.57
N ALA A 171 -2.49 -10.84 12.25
CA ALA A 171 -3.61 -11.31 11.42
C ALA A 171 -3.86 -12.83 11.53
N LEU A 172 -2.85 -13.60 11.90
CA LEU A 172 -2.95 -15.05 12.10
C LEU A 172 -3.42 -15.44 13.51
N ASP A 173 -3.35 -14.51 14.47
CA ASP A 173 -3.90 -14.68 15.82
C ASP A 173 -5.33 -14.13 15.88
N THR A 174 -6.29 -14.98 15.48
CA THR A 174 -7.71 -14.62 15.37
C THR A 174 -8.33 -14.24 16.73
N GLU A 175 -7.83 -14.77 17.84
CA GLU A 175 -8.31 -14.45 19.20
C GLU A 175 -7.82 -13.05 19.62
N SER A 176 -6.56 -12.74 19.37
CA SER A 176 -5.97 -11.42 19.65
C SER A 176 -6.69 -10.32 18.87
N MET A 177 -6.99 -10.55 17.58
CA MET A 177 -7.74 -9.61 16.75
C MET A 177 -9.17 -9.37 17.27
N ALA A 178 -9.90 -10.44 17.61
CA ALA A 178 -11.26 -10.36 18.12
C ALA A 178 -11.36 -9.83 19.56
N GLY A 179 -10.28 -9.93 20.34
CA GLY A 179 -10.24 -9.62 21.78
C GLY A 179 -10.56 -8.17 22.15
N ARG A 180 -10.55 -7.22 21.19
CA ARG A 180 -10.96 -5.83 21.43
C ARG A 180 -12.48 -5.64 21.60
N GLY A 181 -13.29 -6.66 21.26
CA GLY A 181 -14.75 -6.62 21.41
C GLY A 181 -15.46 -5.58 20.53
N LYS A 182 -14.73 -4.92 19.62
CA LYS A 182 -15.27 -3.91 18.69
C LYS A 182 -15.88 -4.60 17.48
N LYS A 183 -17.00 -4.06 16.97
CA LYS A 183 -17.66 -4.53 15.75
C LYS A 183 -17.54 -3.51 14.65
N TYR A 184 -17.36 -3.98 13.43
CA TYR A 184 -17.11 -3.16 12.25
C TYR A 184 -18.18 -3.36 11.18
N ASP A 185 -18.49 -2.31 10.45
CA ASP A 185 -19.31 -2.39 9.24
C ASP A 185 -18.48 -2.95 8.07
N ILE A 186 -17.19 -2.62 8.07
CA ILE A 186 -16.26 -2.98 7.00
C ILE A 186 -14.94 -3.47 7.61
N ILE A 187 -14.45 -4.60 7.10
CA ILE A 187 -13.06 -5.04 7.29
C ILE A 187 -12.38 -5.00 5.92
N VAL A 188 -11.18 -4.45 5.86
CA VAL A 188 -10.36 -4.42 4.63
C VAL A 188 -8.96 -4.93 4.94
N SER A 189 -8.32 -5.59 3.98
CA SER A 189 -6.93 -5.99 4.09
C SER A 189 -6.27 -6.13 2.71
N ASN A 190 -5.04 -5.66 2.63
CA ASN A 190 -4.07 -6.03 1.60
C ASN A 190 -2.98 -6.89 2.27
N PRO A 191 -3.24 -8.18 2.54
CA PRO A 191 -2.29 -9.04 3.24
C PRO A 191 -1.20 -9.54 2.29
N PRO A 192 -0.11 -10.14 2.80
CA PRO A 192 0.84 -10.85 1.96
C PRO A 192 0.15 -11.92 1.12
N TYR A 193 0.45 -11.95 -0.18
CA TYR A 193 -0.20 -12.88 -1.12
C TYR A 193 0.69 -13.41 -2.25
N VAL A 194 1.93 -12.95 -2.36
CA VAL A 194 2.85 -13.41 -3.40
C VAL A 194 3.42 -14.77 -2.99
N CYS A 195 3.24 -15.77 -3.82
CA CYS A 195 3.80 -17.09 -3.58
C CYS A 195 5.32 -17.10 -3.72
N GLU A 196 6.01 -17.97 -2.98
CA GLU A 196 7.46 -18.09 -3.04
C GLU A 196 7.97 -18.41 -4.45
N ASP A 197 7.21 -19.19 -5.24
CA ASP A 197 7.54 -19.54 -6.62
C ASP A 197 7.46 -18.35 -7.59
N GLU A 198 6.78 -17.26 -7.22
CA GLU A 198 6.67 -16.05 -8.04
C GLU A 198 7.89 -15.12 -7.91
N LYS A 199 8.77 -15.35 -6.91
CA LYS A 199 9.99 -14.54 -6.70
C LYS A 199 10.88 -14.42 -7.94
N LYS A 200 10.95 -15.47 -8.74
CA LYS A 200 11.77 -15.51 -9.97
C LYS A 200 11.31 -14.52 -11.05
N ASP A 201 10.04 -14.13 -11.01
CA ASP A 201 9.41 -13.23 -11.99
C ASP A 201 9.29 -11.79 -11.46
N MET A 202 9.74 -11.54 -10.22
CA MET A 202 9.68 -10.22 -9.58
C MET A 202 10.90 -9.38 -9.92
N GLU A 203 10.71 -8.08 -9.91
CA GLU A 203 11.80 -7.12 -10.08
C GLU A 203 12.74 -7.10 -8.87
N LYS A 204 14.04 -6.91 -9.12
CA LYS A 204 15.08 -6.93 -8.09
C LYS A 204 14.88 -5.86 -7.02
N ASN A 205 14.45 -4.66 -7.41
CA ASN A 205 14.17 -3.56 -6.50
C ASN A 205 13.13 -3.94 -5.42
N VAL A 206 12.09 -4.70 -5.79
CA VAL A 206 11.09 -5.21 -4.85
C VAL A 206 11.72 -6.29 -3.94
N LEU A 207 12.38 -7.29 -4.54
CA LEU A 207 12.95 -8.43 -3.81
C LEU A 207 14.06 -8.03 -2.82
N GLU A 208 14.88 -7.03 -3.15
CA GLU A 208 16.04 -6.67 -2.36
C GLU A 208 15.76 -5.59 -1.31
N HIS A 209 14.67 -4.82 -1.46
CA HIS A 209 14.43 -3.64 -0.63
C HIS A 209 13.10 -3.61 0.11
N GLU A 210 12.03 -4.27 -0.40
CA GLU A 210 10.74 -4.26 0.27
C GLU A 210 10.64 -5.37 1.32
N PRO A 211 9.84 -5.18 2.41
CA PRO A 211 9.79 -6.15 3.50
C PRO A 211 9.15 -7.47 3.05
N HIS A 212 9.88 -8.56 3.09
CA HIS A 212 9.41 -9.88 2.68
C HIS A 212 8.19 -10.36 3.45
N SER A 213 8.06 -9.95 4.71
CA SER A 213 6.89 -10.25 5.55
C SER A 213 5.60 -9.59 5.08
N ALA A 214 5.69 -8.53 4.26
CA ALA A 214 4.55 -7.88 3.65
C ALA A 214 4.22 -8.39 2.23
N LEU A 215 5.06 -9.29 1.69
CA LEU A 215 4.92 -9.77 0.32
C LEU A 215 4.54 -11.26 0.25
N PHE A 216 5.27 -12.13 0.99
CA PHE A 216 5.32 -13.55 0.66
C PHE A 216 4.46 -14.43 1.55
N VAL A 217 3.88 -15.44 0.89
CA VAL A 217 3.18 -16.57 1.52
C VAL A 217 3.79 -17.89 1.02
N PRO A 218 3.69 -18.97 1.81
CA PRO A 218 4.15 -20.30 1.37
C PRO A 218 3.30 -20.82 0.21
N ASP A 219 3.94 -21.45 -0.77
CA ASP A 219 3.28 -22.01 -1.97
C ASP A 219 2.20 -23.05 -1.64
N ASN A 220 2.36 -23.75 -0.52
CA ASN A 220 1.42 -24.80 -0.10
C ASN A 220 0.18 -24.24 0.65
N ASP A 221 0.15 -22.97 1.02
CA ASP A 221 -1.02 -22.32 1.62
C ASP A 221 -1.10 -20.82 1.27
N PRO A 222 -1.36 -20.48 -0.02
CA PRO A 222 -1.40 -19.09 -0.48
C PRO A 222 -2.56 -18.27 0.09
N LEU A 223 -3.57 -18.96 0.66
CA LEU A 223 -4.77 -18.30 1.20
C LEU A 223 -4.75 -18.17 2.74
N MET A 224 -3.62 -18.41 3.40
CA MET A 224 -3.54 -18.49 4.85
C MET A 224 -4.03 -17.22 5.55
N PHE A 225 -3.60 -16.04 5.10
CA PHE A 225 -4.01 -14.76 5.69
C PHE A 225 -5.50 -14.49 5.45
N TYR A 226 -5.98 -14.70 4.23
CA TYR A 226 -7.39 -14.51 3.90
C TYR A 226 -8.30 -15.36 4.77
N ARG A 227 -7.93 -16.64 4.95
CA ARG A 227 -8.66 -17.58 5.81
C ARG A 227 -8.69 -17.11 7.25
N ALA A 228 -7.55 -16.74 7.81
CA ALA A 228 -7.45 -16.26 9.19
C ALA A 228 -8.28 -14.99 9.41
N ILE A 229 -8.13 -14.00 8.53
CA ILE A 229 -8.85 -12.73 8.59
C ILE A 229 -10.36 -12.95 8.42
N ALA A 230 -10.78 -13.79 7.48
CA ALA A 230 -12.20 -14.09 7.28
C ALA A 230 -12.81 -14.86 8.46
N VAL A 231 -12.08 -15.79 9.07
CA VAL A 231 -12.54 -16.48 10.30
C VAL A 231 -12.70 -15.50 11.45
N ALA A 232 -11.72 -14.64 11.71
CA ALA A 232 -11.79 -13.59 12.72
C ALA A 232 -12.91 -12.58 12.40
N GLY A 233 -13.08 -12.24 11.13
CA GLY A 233 -14.11 -11.35 10.60
C GLY A 233 -15.52 -11.73 11.03
N LYS A 234 -15.84 -13.02 11.12
CA LYS A 234 -17.16 -13.50 11.58
C LYS A 234 -17.50 -13.02 13.00
N SER A 235 -16.50 -12.88 13.85
CA SER A 235 -16.67 -12.37 15.21
C SER A 235 -16.54 -10.83 15.29
N MET A 236 -15.94 -10.18 14.31
CA MET A 236 -15.66 -8.74 14.31
C MET A 236 -16.61 -7.94 13.41
N LEU A 237 -17.22 -8.52 12.40
CA LEU A 237 -18.22 -7.84 11.58
C LEU A 237 -19.54 -7.70 12.33
N LYS A 238 -20.26 -6.64 12.04
CA LYS A 238 -21.69 -6.48 12.34
C LYS A 238 -22.50 -7.39 11.40
N GLU A 239 -23.76 -7.64 11.73
CA GLU A 239 -24.70 -8.30 10.82
C GLU A 239 -24.83 -7.50 9.51
N GLY A 240 -24.67 -8.17 8.37
CA GLY A 240 -24.64 -7.52 7.06
C GLY A 240 -23.36 -6.72 6.76
N GLY A 241 -22.34 -6.83 7.60
CA GLY A 241 -21.04 -6.18 7.38
C GLY A 241 -20.27 -6.82 6.23
N SER A 242 -19.35 -6.07 5.66
CA SER A 242 -18.59 -6.44 4.46
C SER A 242 -17.10 -6.64 4.75
N ILE A 243 -16.49 -7.57 4.01
CA ILE A 243 -15.05 -7.76 4.02
C ILE A 243 -14.48 -7.57 2.61
N TYR A 244 -13.34 -6.87 2.51
CA TYR A 244 -12.66 -6.55 1.26
C TYR A 244 -11.20 -7.00 1.34
N PHE A 245 -10.71 -7.58 0.23
CA PHE A 245 -9.32 -8.01 0.11
C PHE A 245 -8.72 -7.55 -1.20
N GLU A 246 -7.46 -7.12 -1.18
CA GLU A 246 -6.59 -7.22 -2.34
C GLU A 246 -6.07 -8.64 -2.44
N ILE A 247 -6.02 -9.23 -3.66
CA ILE A 247 -5.71 -10.64 -3.86
C ILE A 247 -4.61 -10.87 -4.90
N ASN A 248 -3.97 -12.04 -4.82
CA ASN A 248 -3.17 -12.56 -5.91
C ASN A 248 -4.06 -12.93 -7.11
N ARG A 249 -3.73 -12.42 -8.29
CA ARG A 249 -4.45 -12.67 -9.55
C ARG A 249 -4.58 -14.15 -9.94
N ARG A 250 -3.80 -15.04 -9.31
CA ARG A 250 -3.81 -16.49 -9.57
C ARG A 250 -4.97 -17.21 -8.92
N PHE A 251 -5.60 -16.65 -7.87
CA PHE A 251 -6.51 -17.39 -6.98
C PHE A 251 -7.89 -16.74 -6.79
N PRO A 252 -8.54 -16.12 -7.81
CA PRO A 252 -9.84 -15.47 -7.61
C PRO A 252 -10.96 -16.49 -7.32
N ASP A 253 -10.94 -17.66 -7.98
CA ASP A 253 -11.94 -18.69 -7.78
C ASP A 253 -11.78 -19.39 -6.43
N GLU A 254 -10.55 -19.66 -6.01
CA GLU A 254 -10.22 -20.22 -4.70
C GLU A 254 -10.62 -19.27 -3.58
N MET A 255 -10.42 -17.95 -3.77
CA MET A 255 -10.88 -16.93 -2.82
C MET A 255 -12.41 -16.93 -2.71
N THR A 256 -13.11 -16.95 -3.83
CA THR A 256 -14.57 -17.04 -3.85
C THR A 256 -15.07 -18.30 -3.15
N ALA A 257 -14.46 -19.45 -3.44
CA ALA A 257 -14.78 -20.72 -2.80
C ALA A 257 -14.51 -20.69 -1.28
N LEU A 258 -13.38 -20.08 -0.86
CA LEU A 258 -13.04 -19.90 0.55
C LEU A 258 -14.10 -19.08 1.27
N MET A 259 -14.46 -17.91 0.76
CA MET A 259 -15.44 -17.01 1.39
C MET A 259 -16.80 -17.69 1.53
N ASN A 260 -17.28 -18.36 0.46
CA ASN A 260 -18.53 -19.12 0.48
C ASN A 260 -18.49 -20.27 1.52
N SER A 261 -17.38 -21.01 1.61
CA SER A 261 -17.20 -22.11 2.56
C SER A 261 -17.22 -21.64 4.02
N LEU A 262 -16.80 -20.41 4.27
CA LEU A 262 -16.85 -19.77 5.58
C LEU A 262 -18.22 -19.14 5.90
N GLY A 263 -19.19 -19.21 4.98
CA GLY A 263 -20.55 -18.72 5.17
C GLY A 263 -20.72 -17.24 4.89
N TYR A 264 -19.78 -16.62 4.16
CA TYR A 264 -19.98 -15.31 3.55
C TYR A 264 -20.87 -15.46 2.31
N SER A 265 -21.61 -14.42 2.00
CA SER A 265 -22.52 -14.33 0.85
C SER A 265 -22.11 -13.17 -0.06
N GLU A 266 -22.79 -13.04 -1.19
CA GLU A 266 -22.55 -11.94 -2.17
C GLU A 266 -21.07 -11.80 -2.52
N THR A 267 -20.34 -12.94 -2.62
CA THR A 267 -18.91 -12.91 -2.93
C THR A 267 -18.71 -12.57 -4.40
N GLU A 268 -17.99 -11.49 -4.66
CA GLU A 268 -17.61 -11.05 -6.00
C GLU A 268 -16.13 -10.65 -6.03
N TYR A 269 -15.52 -10.74 -7.23
CA TYR A 269 -14.19 -10.16 -7.44
C TYR A 269 -14.22 -9.11 -8.55
N ARG A 270 -13.28 -8.15 -8.47
CA ARG A 270 -13.08 -7.12 -9.51
C ARG A 270 -11.66 -7.19 -10.05
N ASN A 271 -11.56 -6.86 -11.32
CA ASN A 271 -10.28 -6.70 -12.00
C ASN A 271 -9.71 -5.31 -11.74
N ASP A 272 -8.37 -5.24 -11.73
CA ASP A 272 -7.64 -3.97 -11.73
C ASP A 272 -7.69 -3.27 -13.11
N MET A 273 -7.14 -2.07 -13.19
CA MET A 273 -7.06 -1.29 -14.43
C MET A 273 -6.33 -2.00 -15.58
N PHE A 274 -5.57 -3.06 -15.27
CA PHE A 274 -4.87 -3.88 -16.27
C PHE A 274 -5.66 -5.12 -16.68
N GLY A 275 -6.86 -5.32 -16.11
CA GLY A 275 -7.75 -6.44 -16.40
C GLY A 275 -7.44 -7.74 -15.65
N ASN A 276 -6.60 -7.69 -14.61
CA ASN A 276 -6.32 -8.87 -13.78
C ASN A 276 -7.23 -8.89 -12.54
N PRO A 277 -7.75 -10.08 -12.11
CA PRO A 277 -8.41 -10.21 -10.82
C PRO A 277 -7.53 -9.66 -9.70
N ARG A 278 -8.04 -8.71 -8.93
CA ARG A 278 -7.22 -8.01 -7.93
C ARG A 278 -7.91 -7.79 -6.60
N MET A 279 -9.22 -7.74 -6.58
CA MET A 279 -9.98 -7.40 -5.38
C MET A 279 -11.12 -8.37 -5.18
N VAL A 280 -11.42 -8.73 -3.94
CA VAL A 280 -12.58 -9.55 -3.55
C VAL A 280 -13.37 -8.82 -2.48
N HIS A 281 -14.69 -8.89 -2.60
CA HIS A 281 -15.66 -8.45 -1.60
C HIS A 281 -16.57 -9.60 -1.23
N ALA A 282 -17.00 -9.65 0.04
CA ALA A 282 -18.04 -10.56 0.50
C ALA A 282 -18.79 -9.98 1.70
N LYS A 283 -20.03 -10.43 1.95
CA LYS A 283 -20.87 -10.03 3.09
C LYS A 283 -21.06 -11.16 4.08
N LEU A 284 -21.11 -10.82 5.36
CA LEU A 284 -21.44 -11.75 6.44
C LEU A 284 -22.94 -11.91 6.60
#